data_20b86d2ad0ebb2c94b812fd5730ed112
#
_entry.id   20b86d2ad0ebb2c94b812fd5730ed112
#
_cell.length_a   1.000
_cell.length_b   1.000
_cell.length_c   1.000
_cell.angle_alpha   90.00
_cell.angle_beta   90.00
_cell.angle_gamma   90.00
#
_symmetry.space_group_name_H-M   'P 1'
#
loop_
_entity.id
_entity.type
_entity.pdbx_description
1 polymer ?
#
loop_
_entity_poly.entity_id
_entity_poly.type
_entity_poly.pdbx_seq_one_letter_code
_entity_poly.pdbx_strand_id
1 'polypeptide(L)'
;MLLGEDAKLFTKAARGTNVILPEKITAKELFYAPENEGEITRLTSSLMEENLARIQAGLSEKGLPKGIAVLLYGAPGTGKTETVYQIARATGRKILHVDISSSKSCWFGESEKNIKRVFTDYKNLCKSCRGEKGGRTPILLFNEADGILSKRKDVTSGNVAQTENAIQNIILEEMESLEGILVATTNLADNLDAAFERRFLFKIRFENPSVDAKQKIWKSKLDWLSESDARAFANDYDLSGGQIDNIVRKVTMDEILSGKRPDRDELHRLCKDEKLGREKRRIGFF
;
A
#
# COMPACT_ATOMS: atom_id res chain seq x y z
N MET A 1 -7.64 -21.41 -20.59
CA MET A 1 -6.51 -21.21 -21.50
C MET A 1 -6.50 -19.76 -21.96
N LEU A 2 -6.21 -18.79 -21.08
CA LEU A 2 -6.14 -17.35 -21.34
C LEU A 2 -5.10 -16.74 -20.39
N LEU A 3 -3.85 -17.22 -20.51
CA LEU A 3 -2.64 -16.63 -19.89
C LEU A 3 -1.67 -16.22 -21.03
N GLY A 4 -2.23 -15.78 -22.18
CA GLY A 4 -1.49 -15.92 -23.42
C GLY A 4 -0.55 -14.77 -23.76
N GLU A 5 -0.87 -13.52 -23.49
CA GLU A 5 -0.11 -12.40 -24.08
C GLU A 5 0.59 -11.51 -23.06
N ASP A 6 -0.02 -11.22 -21.92
CA ASP A 6 0.64 -10.44 -20.87
C ASP A 6 1.83 -11.19 -20.23
N ALA A 7 1.76 -12.53 -20.16
CA ALA A 7 2.88 -13.36 -19.69
C ALA A 7 4.08 -13.35 -20.64
N LYS A 8 3.89 -13.12 -21.95
CA LYS A 8 4.99 -13.06 -22.92
C LYS A 8 5.75 -11.74 -22.92
N LEU A 9 5.11 -10.64 -22.50
CA LEU A 9 5.76 -9.34 -22.33
C LEU A 9 6.79 -9.34 -21.18
N PHE A 10 6.66 -10.26 -20.23
CA PHE A 10 7.48 -10.31 -19.01
C PHE A 10 8.39 -11.55 -18.92
N THR A 11 8.78 -12.19 -20.03
CA THR A 11 9.66 -13.37 -20.04
C THR A 11 11.01 -13.18 -19.32
N LYS A 12 11.32 -11.95 -18.92
CA LYS A 12 12.43 -11.59 -18.01
C LYS A 12 12.04 -10.39 -17.12
N ALA A 13 10.84 -10.38 -16.54
CA ALA A 13 10.43 -9.32 -15.61
C ALA A 13 11.45 -9.15 -14.48
N ALA A 14 11.59 -7.93 -13.97
CA ALA A 14 12.42 -7.68 -12.80
C ALA A 14 11.98 -8.59 -11.64
N ARG A 15 12.94 -9.18 -10.92
CA ARG A 15 12.60 -10.06 -9.79
C ARG A 15 11.80 -9.27 -8.76
N GLY A 16 10.70 -9.87 -8.26
CA GLY A 16 9.81 -9.23 -7.29
C GLY A 16 8.73 -8.32 -7.89
N THR A 17 8.56 -8.28 -9.23
CA THR A 17 7.45 -7.58 -9.87
C THR A 17 6.31 -8.51 -10.23
N ASN A 18 5.07 -8.04 -10.06
CA ASN A 18 3.85 -8.75 -10.45
C ASN A 18 2.83 -7.80 -11.03
N VAL A 19 2.14 -8.20 -12.11
CA VAL A 19 1.03 -7.42 -12.69
C VAL A 19 -0.29 -7.91 -12.11
N ILE A 20 -1.01 -7.01 -11.46
CA ILE A 20 -2.33 -7.27 -10.89
C ILE A 20 -3.38 -6.62 -11.76
N LEU A 21 -4.34 -7.42 -12.22
CA LEU A 21 -5.44 -6.98 -13.04
C LEU A 21 -6.58 -6.45 -12.15
N PRO A 22 -7.23 -5.34 -12.50
CA PRO A 22 -8.27 -4.72 -11.68
C PRO A 22 -9.47 -5.64 -11.42
N GLU A 23 -9.83 -6.50 -12.37
CA GLU A 23 -10.91 -7.47 -12.24
C GLU A 23 -10.58 -8.64 -11.28
N LYS A 24 -9.31 -8.87 -10.99
CA LYS A 24 -8.87 -9.87 -10.00
C LYS A 24 -8.83 -9.33 -8.57
N ILE A 25 -9.00 -8.02 -8.40
CA ILE A 25 -9.03 -7.40 -7.08
C ILE A 25 -10.41 -7.58 -6.46
N THR A 26 -10.47 -8.30 -5.34
CA THR A 26 -11.70 -8.45 -4.57
C THR A 26 -12.14 -7.11 -3.99
N ALA A 27 -13.42 -6.77 -4.15
CA ALA A 27 -13.99 -5.56 -3.52
C ALA A 27 -13.92 -5.68 -2.00
N LYS A 28 -13.38 -4.66 -1.35
CA LYS A 28 -13.37 -4.53 0.09
C LYS A 28 -13.82 -3.13 0.46
N GLU A 29 -14.68 -3.06 1.47
CA GLU A 29 -15.06 -1.81 2.08
C GLU A 29 -13.96 -1.35 3.04
N LEU A 30 -13.52 -0.12 2.90
CA LEU A 30 -12.50 0.49 3.74
C LEU A 30 -13.10 1.69 4.46
N PHE A 31 -12.80 1.81 5.74
CA PHE A 31 -13.29 2.88 6.61
C PHE A 31 -12.13 3.79 6.98
N TYR A 32 -12.13 4.97 6.42
CA TYR A 32 -11.08 5.97 6.62
C TYR A 32 -11.45 6.95 7.74
N ALA A 33 -10.43 7.61 8.28
CA ALA A 33 -10.67 8.83 9.04
C ALA A 33 -11.26 9.91 8.11
N PRO A 34 -12.11 10.82 8.61
CA PRO A 34 -12.78 11.82 7.76
C PRO A 34 -11.81 12.66 6.91
N GLU A 35 -10.65 13.00 7.44
CA GLU A 35 -9.61 13.75 6.74
C GLU A 35 -9.08 12.97 5.53
N ASN A 36 -8.84 11.68 5.71
CA ASN A 36 -8.32 10.81 4.66
C ASN A 36 -9.37 10.48 3.60
N GLU A 37 -10.64 10.37 3.98
CA GLU A 37 -11.72 10.03 3.06
C GLU A 37 -11.82 11.07 1.92
N GLY A 38 -11.73 12.35 2.27
CA GLY A 38 -11.71 13.45 1.29
C GLY A 38 -10.49 13.38 0.36
N GLU A 39 -9.30 13.14 0.90
CA GLU A 39 -8.07 13.05 0.12
C GLU A 39 -8.06 11.82 -0.81
N ILE A 40 -8.52 10.67 -0.33
CA ILE A 40 -8.61 9.44 -1.11
C ILE A 40 -9.66 9.58 -2.21
N THR A 41 -10.80 10.19 -1.92
CA THR A 41 -11.84 10.49 -2.92
C THR A 41 -11.31 11.42 -3.99
N ARG A 42 -10.61 12.48 -3.61
CA ARG A 42 -9.96 13.42 -4.54
C ARG A 42 -8.92 12.71 -5.41
N LEU A 43 -8.06 11.88 -4.80
CA LEU A 43 -7.06 11.09 -5.51
C LEU A 43 -7.72 10.14 -6.51
N THR A 44 -8.72 9.36 -6.07
CA THR A 44 -9.45 8.42 -6.92
C THR A 44 -10.10 9.13 -8.10
N SER A 45 -10.75 10.26 -7.85
CA SER A 45 -11.36 11.09 -8.90
C SER A 45 -10.32 11.63 -9.88
N SER A 46 -9.16 12.08 -9.40
CA SER A 46 -8.05 12.54 -10.25
C SER A 46 -7.48 11.43 -11.14
N LEU A 47 -7.57 10.18 -10.69
CA LEU A 47 -7.13 9.00 -11.42
C LEU A 47 -8.22 8.39 -12.33
N MET A 48 -9.44 8.92 -12.41
CA MET A 48 -10.36 8.56 -13.49
C MET A 48 -9.78 8.99 -14.82
N GLU A 49 -9.97 8.18 -15.89
CA GLU A 49 -9.26 8.37 -17.16
C GLU A 49 -9.44 9.76 -17.76
N GLU A 50 -10.68 10.23 -17.81
CA GLU A 50 -11.00 11.56 -18.36
C GLU A 50 -10.35 12.69 -17.55
N ASN A 51 -10.35 12.57 -16.22
CA ASN A 51 -9.74 13.56 -15.33
C ASN A 51 -8.22 13.53 -15.44
N LEU A 52 -7.61 12.34 -15.46
CA LEU A 52 -6.17 12.21 -15.59
C LEU A 52 -5.68 12.84 -16.89
N ALA A 53 -6.33 12.56 -18.02
CA ALA A 53 -5.98 13.15 -19.32
C ALA A 53 -6.05 14.68 -19.28
N ARG A 54 -7.12 15.24 -18.68
CA ARG A 54 -7.28 16.71 -18.53
C ARG A 54 -6.22 17.31 -17.63
N ILE A 55 -5.92 16.65 -16.50
CA ILE A 55 -4.87 17.10 -15.56
C ILE A 55 -3.51 17.11 -16.27
N GLN A 56 -3.16 16.02 -16.95
CA GLN A 56 -1.87 15.92 -17.66
C GLN A 56 -1.72 16.94 -18.77
N ALA A 57 -2.80 17.21 -19.54
CA ALA A 57 -2.81 18.26 -20.55
C ALA A 57 -2.56 19.66 -19.93
N GLY A 58 -3.32 20.02 -18.90
CA GLY A 58 -3.17 21.31 -18.23
C GLY A 58 -1.84 21.49 -17.52
N LEU A 59 -1.24 20.41 -16.97
CA LEU A 59 0.12 20.45 -16.41
C LEU A 59 1.16 20.68 -17.52
N SER A 60 0.99 19.99 -18.67
CA SER A 60 1.87 20.14 -19.83
C SER A 60 1.87 21.57 -20.39
N GLU A 61 0.70 22.19 -20.53
CA GLU A 61 0.55 23.56 -20.99
C GLU A 61 1.29 24.57 -20.09
N LYS A 62 1.38 24.26 -18.80
CA LYS A 62 2.09 25.08 -17.81
C LYS A 62 3.56 24.70 -17.63
N GLY A 63 4.09 23.76 -18.41
CA GLY A 63 5.47 23.28 -18.26
C GLY A 63 5.72 22.51 -16.95
N LEU A 64 4.68 21.96 -16.33
CA LEU A 64 4.76 21.20 -15.07
C LEU A 64 4.90 19.69 -15.33
N PRO A 65 5.52 18.92 -14.41
CA PRO A 65 5.58 17.45 -14.51
C PRO A 65 4.20 16.83 -14.61
N LYS A 66 4.02 15.88 -15.54
CA LYS A 66 2.73 15.21 -15.81
C LYS A 66 2.46 14.01 -14.91
N GLY A 67 3.50 13.46 -14.30
CA GLY A 67 3.41 12.28 -13.46
C GLY A 67 2.69 12.55 -12.14
N ILE A 68 1.92 11.57 -11.69
CA ILE A 68 1.26 11.61 -10.40
C ILE A 68 1.98 10.67 -9.44
N ALA A 69 2.72 11.23 -8.51
CA ALA A 69 3.39 10.48 -7.44
C ALA A 69 2.61 10.64 -6.13
N VAL A 70 2.30 9.51 -5.49
CA VAL A 70 1.49 9.41 -4.28
C VAL A 70 2.26 8.66 -3.21
N LEU A 71 2.30 9.18 -2.00
CA LEU A 71 2.84 8.52 -0.82
C LEU A 71 1.71 8.23 0.17
N LEU A 72 1.51 6.95 0.50
CA LEU A 72 0.65 6.50 1.58
C LEU A 72 1.55 6.05 2.74
N TYR A 73 1.50 6.75 3.87
CA TYR A 73 2.41 6.50 4.98
C TYR A 73 1.67 6.40 6.32
N GLY A 74 2.26 5.73 7.30
CA GLY A 74 1.71 5.57 8.64
C GLY A 74 1.77 4.15 9.17
N ALA A 75 1.11 3.86 10.29
CA ALA A 75 1.22 2.61 11.02
C ALA A 75 0.92 1.36 10.15
N PRO A 76 1.54 0.20 10.44
CA PRO A 76 1.22 -1.04 9.75
C PRO A 76 -0.23 -1.49 10.03
N GLY A 77 -0.83 -2.20 9.05
CA GLY A 77 -2.19 -2.71 9.19
C GLY A 77 -3.31 -1.66 9.09
N THR A 78 -3.01 -0.42 8.68
CA THR A 78 -4.00 0.66 8.52
C THR A 78 -4.68 0.71 7.15
N GLY A 79 -4.37 -0.23 6.24
CA GLY A 79 -5.06 -0.36 4.96
C GLY A 79 -4.39 0.34 3.77
N LYS A 80 -3.17 0.86 3.88
CA LYS A 80 -2.45 1.58 2.81
C LYS A 80 -2.43 0.83 1.47
N THR A 81 -1.90 -0.39 1.47
CA THR A 81 -1.79 -1.23 0.26
C THR A 81 -3.16 -1.60 -0.28
N GLU A 82 -4.11 -1.92 0.60
CA GLU A 82 -5.48 -2.24 0.20
C GLU A 82 -6.16 -1.04 -0.47
N THR A 83 -5.93 0.17 0.03
CA THR A 83 -6.42 1.41 -0.61
C THR A 83 -5.95 1.52 -2.06
N VAL A 84 -4.68 1.22 -2.35
CA VAL A 84 -4.17 1.23 -3.73
C VAL A 84 -4.90 0.21 -4.59
N TYR A 85 -5.16 -0.98 -4.07
CA TYR A 85 -5.92 -2.01 -4.78
C TYR A 85 -7.36 -1.55 -5.07
N GLN A 86 -8.05 -0.98 -4.09
CA GLN A 86 -9.41 -0.50 -4.30
C GLN A 86 -9.47 0.70 -5.27
N ILE A 87 -8.49 1.61 -5.24
CA ILE A 87 -8.34 2.68 -6.25
C ILE A 87 -8.13 2.08 -7.65
N ALA A 88 -7.23 1.11 -7.79
CA ALA A 88 -6.97 0.45 -9.07
C ALA A 88 -8.23 -0.25 -9.62
N ARG A 89 -8.97 -0.94 -8.76
CA ARG A 89 -10.24 -1.57 -9.10
C ARG A 89 -11.28 -0.54 -9.53
N ALA A 90 -11.48 0.52 -8.77
CA ALA A 90 -12.46 1.58 -9.04
C ALA A 90 -12.13 2.34 -10.34
N THR A 91 -10.86 2.55 -10.64
CA THR A 91 -10.40 3.25 -11.83
C THR A 91 -10.12 2.32 -13.02
N GLY A 92 -10.25 0.99 -12.85
CA GLY A 92 -10.00 -0.01 -13.88
C GLY A 92 -8.55 -0.07 -14.37
N ARG A 93 -7.57 0.20 -13.47
CA ARG A 93 -6.14 0.26 -13.78
C ARG A 93 -5.42 -1.01 -13.38
N LYS A 94 -4.53 -1.50 -14.25
CA LYS A 94 -3.56 -2.54 -13.89
C LYS A 94 -2.58 -1.98 -12.87
N ILE A 95 -2.04 -2.83 -11.99
CA ILE A 95 -0.96 -2.46 -11.06
C ILE A 95 0.28 -3.24 -11.45
N LEU A 96 1.41 -2.56 -11.65
CA LEU A 96 2.72 -3.18 -11.58
C LEU A 96 3.17 -3.12 -10.11
N HIS A 97 2.99 -4.22 -9.40
CA HIS A 97 3.33 -4.33 -7.98
C HIS A 97 4.80 -4.71 -7.81
N VAL A 98 5.51 -3.93 -7.02
CA VAL A 98 6.92 -4.14 -6.66
C VAL A 98 7.00 -4.21 -5.15
N ASP A 99 7.35 -5.39 -4.63
CA ASP A 99 7.60 -5.57 -3.21
C ASP A 99 9.08 -5.28 -2.92
N ILE A 100 9.32 -4.15 -2.27
CA ILE A 100 10.67 -3.68 -1.96
C ILE A 100 11.28 -4.48 -0.79
N SER A 101 10.45 -4.92 0.16
CA SER A 101 10.92 -5.65 1.36
C SER A 101 11.42 -7.05 1.04
N SER A 102 10.72 -7.77 0.17
CA SER A 102 11.08 -9.14 -0.25
C SER A 102 12.33 -9.16 -1.13
N SER A 103 12.69 -8.02 -1.69
CA SER A 103 13.77 -7.88 -2.68
C SER A 103 15.11 -7.50 -2.08
N LYS A 104 15.22 -7.30 -0.75
CA LYS A 104 16.51 -6.88 -0.13
C LYS A 104 17.68 -7.80 -0.51
N SER A 105 17.48 -9.12 -0.54
CA SER A 105 18.51 -10.06 -0.98
C SER A 105 18.74 -10.09 -2.50
N CYS A 106 17.76 -9.70 -3.29
CA CYS A 106 17.85 -9.61 -4.76
C CYS A 106 18.48 -8.28 -5.22
N TRP A 107 18.50 -7.27 -4.35
CA TRP A 107 19.07 -5.96 -4.64
C TRP A 107 20.59 -5.90 -4.38
N PHE A 108 21.17 -6.89 -3.66
CA PHE A 108 22.61 -7.01 -3.46
C PHE A 108 23.28 -7.63 -4.70
N GLY A 109 24.01 -6.81 -5.47
CA GLY A 109 24.84 -7.23 -6.61
C GLY A 109 24.40 -6.68 -7.99
N GLU A 110 23.11 -6.52 -8.27
CA GLU A 110 22.57 -5.94 -9.52
C GLU A 110 21.48 -4.90 -9.28
N SER A 111 21.50 -4.27 -8.12
CA SER A 111 20.44 -3.43 -7.59
C SER A 111 20.04 -2.27 -8.52
N GLU A 112 21.02 -1.54 -9.05
CA GLU A 112 20.78 -0.42 -9.95
C GLU A 112 20.13 -0.88 -11.27
N LYS A 113 20.56 -2.00 -11.81
CA LYS A 113 19.98 -2.59 -13.03
C LYS A 113 18.55 -3.03 -12.80
N ASN A 114 18.26 -3.61 -11.63
CA ASN A 114 16.93 -4.08 -11.28
C ASN A 114 15.95 -2.94 -11.14
N ILE A 115 16.31 -1.84 -10.46
CA ILE A 115 15.39 -0.69 -10.33
C ILE A 115 15.16 0.00 -11.67
N LYS A 116 16.19 0.20 -12.51
CA LYS A 116 16.03 0.72 -13.87
C LYS A 116 15.10 -0.16 -14.71
N ARG A 117 15.21 -1.48 -14.53
CA ARG A 117 14.35 -2.43 -15.22
C ARG A 117 12.89 -2.32 -14.77
N VAL A 118 12.61 -2.13 -13.48
CA VAL A 118 11.25 -1.88 -12.99
C VAL A 118 10.61 -0.69 -13.73
N PHE A 119 11.32 0.43 -13.84
CA PHE A 119 10.81 1.59 -14.58
C PHE A 119 10.68 1.32 -16.08
N THR A 120 11.60 0.55 -16.68
CA THR A 120 11.50 0.13 -18.07
C THR A 120 10.27 -0.76 -18.30
N ASP A 121 10.05 -1.75 -17.43
CA ASP A 121 8.89 -2.64 -17.48
C ASP A 121 7.58 -1.84 -17.30
N TYR A 122 7.57 -0.87 -16.40
CA TYR A 122 6.44 0.03 -16.22
C TYR A 122 6.15 0.88 -17.48
N LYS A 123 7.19 1.47 -18.09
CA LYS A 123 7.06 2.24 -19.33
C LYS A 123 6.51 1.37 -20.49
N ASN A 124 6.97 0.11 -20.56
CA ASN A 124 6.47 -0.86 -21.54
C ASN A 124 5.00 -1.23 -21.27
N LEU A 125 4.62 -1.46 -20.01
CA LEU A 125 3.24 -1.72 -19.61
C LEU A 125 2.33 -0.52 -19.96
N CYS A 126 2.78 0.71 -19.73
CA CYS A 126 2.05 1.92 -20.12
C CYS A 126 1.79 1.96 -21.65
N LYS A 127 2.82 1.63 -22.44
CA LYS A 127 2.69 1.57 -23.92
C LYS A 127 1.71 0.50 -24.36
N SER A 128 1.78 -0.71 -23.78
CA SER A 128 0.85 -1.80 -24.05
C SER A 128 -0.58 -1.38 -23.75
N CYS A 129 -0.83 -0.83 -22.56
CA CYS A 129 -2.16 -0.38 -22.17
C CYS A 129 -2.71 0.73 -23.08
N ARG A 130 -1.89 1.68 -23.54
CA ARG A 130 -2.32 2.72 -24.49
C ARG A 130 -2.74 2.15 -25.85
N GLY A 131 -2.18 1.02 -26.26
CA GLY A 131 -2.55 0.30 -27.49
C GLY A 131 -3.85 -0.51 -27.38
N GLU A 132 -4.34 -0.77 -26.19
CA GLU A 132 -5.58 -1.51 -25.95
C GLU A 132 -6.80 -0.59 -26.07
N LYS A 133 -7.91 -1.08 -26.66
CA LYS A 133 -9.17 -0.33 -26.71
C LYS A 133 -9.71 -0.12 -25.30
N GLY A 134 -9.76 1.14 -24.86
CA GLY A 134 -10.15 1.49 -23.48
C GLY A 134 -9.04 1.25 -22.45
N GLY A 135 -7.80 1.04 -22.90
CA GLY A 135 -6.65 0.85 -22.03
C GLY A 135 -6.35 2.08 -21.19
N ARG A 136 -5.97 1.85 -19.94
CA ARG A 136 -5.75 2.91 -18.93
C ARG A 136 -4.30 2.87 -18.43
N THR A 137 -3.74 4.04 -18.16
CA THR A 137 -2.39 4.14 -17.59
C THR A 137 -2.31 3.31 -16.30
N PRO A 138 -1.41 2.31 -16.19
CA PRO A 138 -1.29 1.47 -15.01
C PRO A 138 -0.72 2.25 -13.82
N ILE A 139 -0.84 1.67 -12.63
CA ILE A 139 -0.21 2.16 -11.40
C ILE A 139 1.08 1.38 -11.17
N LEU A 140 2.21 2.07 -10.98
CA LEU A 140 3.43 1.50 -10.42
C LEU A 140 3.31 1.58 -8.90
N LEU A 141 3.22 0.43 -8.23
CA LEU A 141 3.13 0.36 -6.78
C LEU A 141 4.46 -0.11 -6.18
N PHE A 142 5.11 0.75 -5.42
CA PHE A 142 6.20 0.39 -4.52
C PHE A 142 5.64 0.08 -3.14
N ASN A 143 5.47 -1.21 -2.85
CA ASN A 143 4.94 -1.65 -1.58
C ASN A 143 6.06 -1.79 -0.54
N GLU A 144 5.80 -1.31 0.69
CA GLU A 144 6.78 -1.32 1.79
C GLU A 144 8.13 -0.70 1.39
N ALA A 145 8.06 0.51 0.84
CA ALA A 145 9.21 1.23 0.30
C ALA A 145 10.15 1.81 1.37
N ASP A 146 10.04 1.35 2.62
CA ASP A 146 10.78 1.84 3.78
C ASP A 146 12.29 1.88 3.54
N GLY A 147 12.82 0.82 2.93
CA GLY A 147 14.26 0.68 2.69
C GLY A 147 14.84 1.63 1.64
N ILE A 148 14.00 2.13 0.73
CA ILE A 148 14.44 3.00 -0.38
C ILE A 148 14.03 4.46 -0.23
N LEU A 149 13.05 4.77 0.62
CA LEU A 149 12.59 6.14 0.84
C LEU A 149 13.18 6.78 2.10
N SER A 150 13.89 6.01 2.93
CA SER A 150 14.51 6.49 4.16
C SER A 150 15.64 7.48 3.90
N LYS A 151 15.96 8.29 4.90
CA LYS A 151 17.12 9.19 4.87
C LYS A 151 18.38 8.45 4.45
N ARG A 152 19.21 9.14 3.68
CA ARG A 152 20.50 8.62 3.20
C ARG A 152 21.38 8.20 4.36
N LYS A 153 22.06 7.09 4.19
CA LYS A 153 23.08 6.63 5.15
C LYS A 153 24.43 7.27 4.82
N ASP A 154 25.21 7.55 5.84
CA ASP A 154 26.57 8.05 5.64
C ASP A 154 27.41 7.03 4.84
N VAL A 155 28.17 7.53 3.85
CA VAL A 155 28.98 6.72 2.93
C VAL A 155 30.08 5.94 3.67
N THR A 156 30.44 6.35 4.87
CA THR A 156 31.36 5.64 5.79
C THR A 156 30.82 4.29 6.27
N SER A 157 29.51 4.02 6.10
CA SER A 157 28.85 2.78 6.52
C SER A 157 29.04 1.58 5.55
N GLY A 158 29.95 1.69 4.56
CA GLY A 158 30.35 0.60 3.67
C GLY A 158 29.55 0.49 2.37
N ASN A 159 29.87 -0.54 1.55
CA ASN A 159 29.32 -0.73 0.20
C ASN A 159 27.80 -0.79 0.11
N VAL A 160 27.12 -1.23 1.19
CA VAL A 160 25.67 -1.32 1.27
C VAL A 160 25.03 0.06 1.20
N ALA A 161 25.56 1.03 1.96
CA ALA A 161 25.05 2.41 1.99
C ALA A 161 25.24 3.11 0.63
N GLN A 162 26.34 2.84 -0.06
CA GLN A 162 26.60 3.38 -1.39
C GLN A 162 25.57 2.84 -2.40
N THR A 163 25.28 1.55 -2.37
CA THR A 163 24.28 0.92 -3.24
C THR A 163 22.88 1.44 -2.97
N GLU A 164 22.47 1.57 -1.70
CA GLU A 164 21.17 2.14 -1.33
C GLU A 164 21.03 3.58 -1.83
N ASN A 165 22.05 4.41 -1.65
CA ASN A 165 22.07 5.80 -2.12
C ASN A 165 22.03 5.88 -3.67
N ALA A 166 22.68 4.97 -4.38
CA ALA A 166 22.63 4.90 -5.84
C ALA A 166 21.22 4.54 -6.34
N ILE A 167 20.56 3.56 -5.70
CA ILE A 167 19.16 3.21 -5.98
C ILE A 167 18.24 4.41 -5.77
N GLN A 168 18.38 5.12 -4.65
CA GLN A 168 17.60 6.32 -4.36
C GLN A 168 17.74 7.38 -5.45
N ASN A 169 18.98 7.64 -5.93
CA ASN A 169 19.21 8.59 -7.00
C ASN A 169 18.51 8.21 -8.29
N ILE A 170 18.54 6.92 -8.67
CA ILE A 170 17.85 6.42 -9.86
C ILE A 170 16.33 6.62 -9.72
N ILE A 171 15.76 6.30 -8.57
CA ILE A 171 14.31 6.48 -8.33
C ILE A 171 13.94 7.96 -8.41
N LEU A 172 14.75 8.85 -7.83
CA LEU A 172 14.52 10.30 -7.87
C LEU A 172 14.55 10.82 -9.31
N GLU A 173 15.51 10.36 -10.14
CA GLU A 173 15.61 10.71 -11.55
C GLU A 173 14.39 10.21 -12.35
N GLU A 174 13.99 8.97 -12.14
CA GLU A 174 12.82 8.39 -12.80
C GLU A 174 11.49 9.04 -12.35
N MET A 175 11.40 9.52 -11.11
CA MET A 175 10.25 10.29 -10.63
C MET A 175 10.15 11.67 -11.28
N GLU A 176 11.29 12.33 -11.59
CA GLU A 176 11.30 13.62 -12.28
C GLU A 176 10.78 13.51 -13.72
N SER A 177 11.11 12.42 -14.40
CA SER A 177 10.67 12.13 -15.77
C SER A 177 9.38 11.31 -15.85
N LEU A 178 8.70 11.08 -14.74
CA LEU A 178 7.49 10.25 -14.69
C LEU A 178 6.35 10.89 -15.49
N GLU A 179 5.75 10.14 -16.41
CA GLU A 179 4.52 10.52 -17.13
C GLU A 179 3.31 9.67 -16.72
N GLY A 180 3.49 8.75 -15.77
CA GLY A 180 2.49 7.82 -15.29
C GLY A 180 2.04 8.08 -13.86
N ILE A 181 1.66 6.99 -13.18
CA ILE A 181 1.18 7.00 -11.79
C ILE A 181 2.12 6.14 -10.97
N LEU A 182 2.76 6.73 -9.96
CA LEU A 182 3.56 6.04 -8.96
C LEU A 182 2.86 6.14 -7.61
N VAL A 183 2.64 5.02 -6.95
CA VAL A 183 2.17 5.00 -5.56
C VAL A 183 3.21 4.27 -4.73
N ALA A 184 3.66 4.87 -3.65
CA ALA A 184 4.52 4.23 -2.67
C ALA A 184 3.80 4.08 -1.34
N THR A 185 3.97 2.93 -0.67
CA THR A 185 3.50 2.72 0.70
C THR A 185 4.70 2.57 1.63
N THR A 186 4.63 3.18 2.82
CA THR A 186 5.69 3.08 3.84
C THR A 186 5.11 3.09 5.25
N ASN A 187 5.77 2.39 6.16
CA ASN A 187 5.46 2.45 7.58
C ASN A 187 6.29 3.50 8.34
N LEU A 188 7.30 4.08 7.67
CA LEU A 188 8.22 5.08 8.23
C LEU A 188 7.71 6.49 7.94
N ALA A 189 6.96 7.08 8.89
CA ALA A 189 6.48 8.47 8.77
C ALA A 189 7.60 9.50 8.95
N ASP A 190 8.53 9.25 9.89
CA ASP A 190 9.47 10.27 10.39
C ASP A 190 10.88 10.18 9.78
N ASN A 191 11.12 9.20 8.92
CA ASN A 191 12.45 8.93 8.36
C ASN A 191 12.52 9.06 6.83
N LEU A 192 11.57 9.78 6.23
CA LEU A 192 11.55 10.04 4.80
C LEU A 192 12.68 11.00 4.40
N ASP A 193 13.38 10.70 3.31
CA ASP A 193 14.36 11.62 2.73
C ASP A 193 13.63 12.83 2.10
N ALA A 194 14.11 14.04 2.40
CA ALA A 194 13.51 15.29 1.94
C ALA A 194 13.46 15.42 0.40
N ALA A 195 14.36 14.75 -0.32
CA ALA A 195 14.34 14.74 -1.78
C ALA A 195 13.13 13.95 -2.33
N PHE A 196 12.77 12.86 -1.68
CA PHE A 196 11.54 12.12 -2.02
C PHE A 196 10.30 12.90 -1.62
N GLU A 197 10.28 13.49 -0.42
CA GLU A 197 9.13 14.23 0.08
C GLU A 197 8.64 15.30 -0.90
N ARG A 198 9.56 16.02 -1.53
CA ARG A 198 9.24 17.08 -2.50
C ARG A 198 8.65 16.57 -3.82
N ARG A 199 8.85 15.30 -4.16
CA ARG A 199 8.41 14.70 -5.42
C ARG A 199 7.05 14.05 -5.35
N PHE A 200 6.56 13.75 -4.14
CA PHE A 200 5.21 13.24 -3.96
C PHE A 200 4.19 14.38 -4.00
N LEU A 201 3.27 14.32 -4.97
CA LEU A 201 2.18 15.28 -5.13
C LEU A 201 1.11 15.10 -4.05
N PHE A 202 0.76 13.84 -3.74
CA PHE A 202 -0.14 13.49 -2.65
C PHE A 202 0.64 12.79 -1.55
N LYS A 203 0.40 13.18 -0.29
CA LYS A 203 1.01 12.57 0.90
C LYS A 203 -0.10 12.33 1.90
N ILE A 204 -0.60 11.09 1.94
CA ILE A 204 -1.77 10.72 2.73
C ILE A 204 -1.31 9.90 3.93
N ARG A 205 -1.58 10.41 5.13
CA ARG A 205 -1.20 9.75 6.38
C ARG A 205 -2.30 8.80 6.84
N PHE A 206 -1.95 7.56 7.07
CA PHE A 206 -2.83 6.53 7.59
C PHE A 206 -2.58 6.35 9.08
N GLU A 207 -3.56 6.68 9.88
CA GLU A 207 -3.56 6.46 11.32
C GLU A 207 -4.39 5.23 11.69
N ASN A 208 -4.28 4.78 12.94
CA ASN A 208 -5.17 3.76 13.45
C ASN A 208 -6.63 4.23 13.31
N PRO A 209 -7.56 3.32 13.00
CA PRO A 209 -8.94 3.69 12.79
C PRO A 209 -9.56 4.27 14.08
N SER A 210 -10.37 5.31 13.93
CA SER A 210 -11.16 5.89 15.01
C SER A 210 -12.10 4.84 15.61
N VAL A 211 -12.66 5.13 16.78
CA VAL A 211 -13.65 4.22 17.41
C VAL A 211 -14.82 3.94 16.47
N ASP A 212 -15.32 4.96 15.76
CA ASP A 212 -16.43 4.80 14.81
C ASP A 212 -16.02 3.94 13.60
N ALA A 213 -14.82 4.14 13.08
CA ALA A 213 -14.28 3.30 12.00
C ALA A 213 -14.07 1.84 12.47
N LYS A 214 -13.49 1.63 13.66
CA LYS A 214 -13.34 0.28 14.25
C LYS A 214 -14.68 -0.42 14.43
N GLN A 215 -15.71 0.30 14.93
CA GLN A 215 -17.05 -0.26 15.07
C GLN A 215 -17.60 -0.73 13.71
N LYS A 216 -17.48 0.10 12.66
CA LYS A 216 -17.89 -0.27 11.30
C LYS A 216 -17.11 -1.47 10.78
N ILE A 217 -15.78 -1.52 11.00
CA ILE A 217 -14.95 -2.68 10.62
C ILE A 217 -15.44 -3.95 11.30
N TRP A 218 -15.68 -3.92 12.62
CA TRP A 218 -16.20 -5.07 13.34
C TRP A 218 -17.53 -5.55 12.76
N LYS A 219 -18.46 -4.64 12.53
CA LYS A 219 -19.79 -4.96 11.98
C LYS A 219 -19.74 -5.50 10.55
N SER A 220 -18.87 -4.94 9.70
CA SER A 220 -18.72 -5.41 8.32
C SER A 220 -18.12 -6.82 8.22
N LYS A 221 -17.39 -7.25 9.27
CA LYS A 221 -16.68 -8.55 9.32
C LYS A 221 -17.45 -9.62 10.11
N LEU A 222 -18.10 -9.21 11.19
CA LEU A 222 -18.89 -10.07 12.07
C LEU A 222 -20.32 -9.53 12.13
N ASP A 223 -21.14 -9.91 11.15
CA ASP A 223 -22.52 -9.44 10.98
C ASP A 223 -23.42 -9.76 12.20
N TRP A 224 -23.11 -10.86 12.90
CA TRP A 224 -23.79 -11.31 14.10
C TRP A 224 -23.45 -10.51 15.38
N LEU A 225 -22.36 -9.73 15.36
CA LEU A 225 -21.97 -8.93 16.52
C LEU A 225 -22.96 -7.76 16.70
N SER A 226 -23.44 -7.53 17.93
CA SER A 226 -24.35 -6.43 18.21
C SER A 226 -23.67 -5.07 18.01
N GLU A 227 -24.44 -4.00 17.74
CA GLU A 227 -23.89 -2.65 17.65
C GLU A 227 -23.21 -2.21 18.95
N SER A 228 -23.81 -2.59 20.10
CA SER A 228 -23.26 -2.28 21.42
C SER A 228 -21.93 -2.99 21.68
N ASP A 229 -21.83 -4.28 21.31
CA ASP A 229 -20.60 -5.03 21.48
C ASP A 229 -19.51 -4.54 20.51
N ALA A 230 -19.84 -4.31 19.24
CA ALA A 230 -18.91 -3.74 18.28
C ALA A 230 -18.34 -2.40 18.77
N ARG A 231 -19.18 -1.56 19.38
CA ARG A 231 -18.78 -0.29 19.99
C ARG A 231 -17.89 -0.50 21.22
N ALA A 232 -18.23 -1.47 22.08
CA ALA A 232 -17.43 -1.82 23.24
C ALA A 232 -16.02 -2.28 22.83
N PHE A 233 -15.90 -3.24 21.90
CA PHE A 233 -14.61 -3.70 21.38
C PHE A 233 -13.81 -2.57 20.72
N ALA A 234 -14.48 -1.66 20.00
CA ALA A 234 -13.84 -0.52 19.38
C ALA A 234 -13.26 0.48 20.41
N ASN A 235 -13.91 0.65 21.56
CA ASN A 235 -13.43 1.49 22.66
C ASN A 235 -12.32 0.81 23.48
N ASP A 236 -12.53 -0.47 23.82
CA ASP A 236 -11.66 -1.19 24.78
C ASP A 236 -10.31 -1.55 24.17
N TYR A 237 -10.25 -1.69 22.82
CA TYR A 237 -9.05 -2.13 22.14
C TYR A 237 -8.61 -1.13 21.06
N ASP A 238 -7.37 -0.65 21.23
CA ASP A 238 -6.70 0.12 20.16
C ASP A 238 -6.07 -0.86 19.16
N LEU A 239 -6.87 -1.27 18.16
CA LEU A 239 -6.49 -2.22 17.11
C LEU A 239 -6.49 -1.53 15.74
N SER A 240 -5.52 -1.88 14.91
CA SER A 240 -5.56 -1.54 13.49
C SER A 240 -6.56 -2.42 12.73
N GLY A 241 -6.95 -2.02 11.52
CA GLY A 241 -7.81 -2.83 10.66
C GLY A 241 -7.24 -4.22 10.39
N GLY A 242 -5.94 -4.33 10.17
CA GLY A 242 -5.26 -5.62 9.96
C GLY A 242 -5.28 -6.53 11.20
N GLN A 243 -5.19 -5.95 12.41
CA GLN A 243 -5.34 -6.71 13.63
C GLN A 243 -6.76 -7.23 13.83
N ILE A 244 -7.76 -6.41 13.51
CA ILE A 244 -9.16 -6.84 13.51
C ILE A 244 -9.35 -7.98 12.49
N ASP A 245 -8.79 -7.87 11.29
CA ASP A 245 -8.84 -8.94 10.28
C ASP A 245 -8.23 -10.25 10.78
N ASN A 246 -7.11 -10.21 11.52
CA ASN A 246 -6.51 -11.40 12.12
C ASN A 246 -7.42 -12.05 13.17
N ILE A 247 -8.05 -11.24 14.02
CA ILE A 247 -9.01 -11.75 15.01
C ILE A 247 -10.21 -12.41 14.31
N VAL A 248 -10.77 -11.74 13.32
CA VAL A 248 -11.90 -12.28 12.52
C VAL A 248 -11.52 -13.61 11.85
N ARG A 249 -10.30 -13.72 11.32
CA ARG A 249 -9.82 -14.98 10.75
C ARG A 249 -9.75 -16.10 11.78
N LYS A 250 -9.27 -15.82 13.00
CA LYS A 250 -9.24 -16.79 14.11
C LYS A 250 -10.66 -17.23 14.47
N VAL A 251 -11.58 -16.26 14.64
CA VAL A 251 -13.01 -16.52 14.89
C VAL A 251 -13.60 -17.43 13.79
N THR A 252 -13.37 -17.11 12.53
CA THR A 252 -13.88 -17.90 11.41
C THR A 252 -13.29 -19.31 11.39
N MET A 253 -12.00 -19.47 11.70
CA MET A 253 -11.37 -20.80 11.80
C MET A 253 -11.99 -21.63 12.94
N ASP A 254 -12.19 -21.03 14.10
CA ASP A 254 -12.79 -21.72 15.25
C ASP A 254 -14.27 -22.08 14.97
N GLU A 255 -15.04 -21.22 14.32
CA GLU A 255 -16.40 -21.50 13.88
C GLU A 255 -16.46 -22.68 12.89
N ILE A 256 -15.54 -22.73 11.92
CA ILE A 256 -15.46 -23.84 10.95
C ILE A 256 -15.11 -25.16 11.66
N LEU A 257 -14.19 -25.14 12.61
CA LEU A 257 -13.71 -26.35 13.29
C LEU A 257 -14.68 -26.87 14.34
N SER A 258 -15.32 -25.99 15.12
CA SER A 258 -16.17 -26.34 16.24
C SER A 258 -17.68 -26.31 15.92
N GLY A 259 -18.05 -25.66 14.81
CA GLY A 259 -19.45 -25.36 14.47
C GLY A 259 -20.11 -24.34 15.41
N LYS A 260 -19.34 -23.66 16.26
CA LYS A 260 -19.83 -22.70 17.25
C LYS A 260 -19.16 -21.36 17.08
N ARG A 261 -19.94 -20.29 17.21
CA ARG A 261 -19.45 -18.93 17.31
C ARG A 261 -18.83 -18.69 18.68
N PRO A 262 -17.71 -17.92 18.75
CA PRO A 262 -17.15 -17.55 20.04
C PRO A 262 -18.15 -16.69 20.82
N ASP A 263 -18.14 -16.84 22.12
CA ASP A 263 -18.83 -15.93 23.01
C ASP A 263 -18.06 -14.60 23.19
N ARG A 264 -18.64 -13.68 23.93
CA ARG A 264 -18.06 -12.37 24.18
C ARG A 264 -16.72 -12.45 24.91
N ASP A 265 -16.59 -13.34 25.89
CA ASP A 265 -15.37 -13.48 26.69
C ASP A 265 -14.22 -14.05 25.85
N GLU A 266 -14.54 -14.99 24.98
CA GLU A 266 -13.59 -15.56 24.03
C GLU A 266 -13.12 -14.50 23.02
N LEU A 267 -14.00 -13.66 22.51
CA LEU A 267 -13.64 -12.55 21.63
C LEU A 267 -12.75 -11.52 22.35
N HIS A 268 -13.03 -11.21 23.63
CA HIS A 268 -12.16 -10.39 24.47
C HIS A 268 -10.77 -11.01 24.63
N ARG A 269 -10.68 -12.33 24.80
CA ARG A 269 -9.40 -13.05 24.88
C ARG A 269 -8.61 -12.90 23.57
N LEU A 270 -9.24 -13.14 22.43
CA LEU A 270 -8.61 -12.99 21.11
C LEU A 270 -8.10 -11.57 20.88
N CYS A 271 -8.83 -10.53 21.30
CA CYS A 271 -8.40 -9.14 21.22
C CYS A 271 -7.17 -8.85 22.09
N LYS A 272 -7.10 -9.43 23.30
CA LYS A 272 -5.93 -9.29 24.19
C LYS A 272 -4.70 -9.99 23.61
N ASP A 273 -4.89 -11.20 23.08
CA ASP A 273 -3.80 -12.02 22.53
C ASP A 273 -3.25 -11.44 21.20
N GLU A 274 -4.02 -10.61 20.48
CA GLU A 274 -3.56 -9.98 19.24
C GLU A 274 -2.48 -8.93 19.48
N LYS A 275 -2.41 -8.33 20.65
CA LYS A 275 -1.31 -7.46 21.04
C LYS A 275 -0.14 -8.30 21.55
N LEU A 276 0.78 -8.67 20.68
CA LEU A 276 2.08 -9.24 21.05
C LEU A 276 2.87 -8.17 21.79
N GLY A 277 2.72 -8.13 23.09
CA GLY A 277 3.68 -7.38 23.82
C GLY A 277 3.16 -6.49 24.91
N ARG A 278 3.88 -6.72 25.92
CA ARG A 278 4.33 -5.80 26.95
C ARG A 278 3.28 -5.37 27.95
N GLU A 279 2.73 -6.31 28.64
CA GLU A 279 2.82 -6.15 30.08
C GLU A 279 4.31 -6.12 30.42
N LYS A 280 4.87 -4.93 30.62
CA LYS A 280 6.06 -4.78 31.44
C LYS A 280 5.65 -5.31 32.83
N ARG A 281 5.90 -6.59 33.09
CA ARG A 281 5.96 -7.07 34.47
C ARG A 281 6.98 -6.16 35.15
N ARG A 282 6.49 -5.21 35.95
CA ARG A 282 7.29 -4.55 36.96
C ARG A 282 7.73 -5.69 37.90
N ILE A 283 8.91 -6.22 37.66
CA ILE A 283 9.61 -7.04 38.65
C ILE A 283 10.01 -6.04 39.72
N GLY A 284 9.17 -5.95 40.74
CA GLY A 284 9.56 -5.27 42.00
C GLY A 284 10.62 -6.13 42.65
N PHE A 285 11.84 -5.63 42.69
CA PHE A 285 12.82 -6.10 43.65
C PHE A 285 12.40 -5.52 45.00
N PHE A 286 12.11 -6.42 45.92
CA PHE A 286 12.10 -6.14 47.35
C PHE A 286 13.53 -6.30 47.88
#